data_3b96aa443e24d696650882a1b3ef6f48
#
_entry.id   3b96aa443e24d696650882a1b3ef6f48
#
_cell.length_a   1.000
_cell.length_b   1.000
_cell.length_c   1.000
_cell.angle_alpha   90.00
_cell.angle_beta   90.00
_cell.angle_gamma   90.00
#
_symmetry.space_group_name_H-M   'P 1'
#
loop_
_entity.id
_entity.type
_entity.pdbx_description
1 polymer ?
#
loop_
_entity_poly.entity_id
_entity_poly.type
_entity_poly.pdbx_seq_one_letter_code
_entity_poly.pdbx_strand_id
1 'polypeptide(L)'
;MSPPMRSLSILPLLVLLSAAAPAPPRLALPIACTPGTDCFLQNHVDRDPGPEAGDFRCGAQTYEGHTGTDIRLVNDAARLRGVDVLAAAPGRVVRLRDGEPDISVKAPGAPPVAGRECGNGVVIDHGGGWETQSCHLARGSIRVRVGQEVAAGQPIARVGLSGNTEYPHLHLTVRQGTRTVDPFLPDAGAACSARADGSGLWTSAAAAALAYRPGGAVLNAGFADGPVDNARVEAGGPPRPGRASPALVAYVRAINLKGGDRPVLTLTGPDGKVLARSESAPLDRSKAQWLVYVGKRTPPGGWPPGLYRADYAVLRNNQPVLARRFDLRL
;
A
#
# COMPACT_ATOMS: atom_id res chain seq x y z
N MET A 1 -39.59 -17.43 -80.91
CA MET A 1 -38.83 -16.41 -80.28
C MET A 1 -38.99 -16.55 -78.80
N SER A 2 -38.02 -17.16 -78.10
CA SER A 2 -37.99 -17.33 -76.64
C SER A 2 -37.25 -16.14 -75.97
N PRO A 3 -37.74 -15.60 -74.82
CA PRO A 3 -37.10 -14.51 -74.17
C PRO A 3 -35.87 -14.98 -73.38
N PRO A 4 -34.88 -14.14 -73.15
CA PRO A 4 -33.65 -14.50 -72.44
C PRO A 4 -33.87 -14.54 -70.94
N MET A 5 -33.42 -15.63 -70.33
CA MET A 5 -33.31 -15.76 -68.84
C MET A 5 -32.28 -14.80 -68.28
N ARG A 6 -32.70 -13.88 -67.44
CA ARG A 6 -31.80 -13.04 -66.64
C ARG A 6 -31.31 -13.80 -65.39
N SER A 7 -30.06 -14.14 -65.35
CA SER A 7 -29.42 -14.69 -64.16
C SER A 7 -29.28 -13.60 -63.09
N LEU A 8 -29.92 -13.81 -61.95
CA LEU A 8 -29.83 -12.97 -60.78
C LEU A 8 -28.56 -13.41 -60.01
N SER A 9 -27.48 -12.61 -60.06
CA SER A 9 -26.29 -12.82 -59.24
C SER A 9 -26.56 -12.36 -57.82
N ILE A 10 -26.72 -13.31 -56.87
CA ILE A 10 -26.80 -13.02 -55.42
C ILE A 10 -25.35 -12.80 -54.91
N LEU A 11 -25.03 -11.57 -54.62
CA LEU A 11 -23.80 -11.21 -53.92
C LEU A 11 -23.91 -11.57 -52.43
N PRO A 12 -23.01 -12.38 -51.85
CA PRO A 12 -23.08 -12.65 -50.40
C PRO A 12 -22.70 -11.40 -49.63
N LEU A 13 -23.58 -10.93 -48.78
CA LEU A 13 -23.35 -9.85 -47.85
C LEU A 13 -22.42 -10.36 -46.72
N LEU A 14 -21.15 -10.01 -46.77
CA LEU A 14 -20.18 -10.33 -45.76
C LEU A 14 -20.48 -9.44 -44.53
N VAL A 15 -21.15 -9.97 -43.51
CA VAL A 15 -21.33 -9.29 -42.21
C VAL A 15 -20.02 -9.35 -41.45
N LEU A 16 -19.26 -8.26 -41.49
CA LEU A 16 -18.12 -8.04 -40.60
C LEU A 16 -18.64 -7.87 -39.17
N LEU A 17 -18.61 -8.96 -38.37
CA LEU A 17 -18.76 -8.83 -36.92
C LEU A 17 -17.54 -8.06 -36.38
N SER A 18 -17.69 -6.78 -36.11
CA SER A 18 -16.76 -6.03 -35.27
C SER A 18 -16.80 -6.63 -33.87
N ALA A 19 -15.78 -7.41 -33.52
CA ALA A 19 -15.57 -7.80 -32.14
C ALA A 19 -15.31 -6.52 -31.32
N ALA A 20 -16.21 -6.17 -30.42
CA ALA A 20 -15.99 -5.08 -29.47
C ALA A 20 -14.70 -5.35 -28.70
N ALA A 21 -13.87 -4.33 -28.53
CA ALA A 21 -12.68 -4.45 -27.69
C ALA A 21 -13.10 -4.95 -26.28
N PRO A 22 -12.39 -5.93 -25.72
CA PRO A 22 -12.72 -6.43 -24.38
C PRO A 22 -12.73 -5.28 -23.37
N ALA A 23 -13.77 -5.26 -22.52
CA ALA A 23 -13.90 -4.26 -21.48
C ALA A 23 -12.72 -4.38 -20.47
N PRO A 24 -12.27 -3.27 -19.86
CA PRO A 24 -11.24 -3.31 -18.84
C PRO A 24 -11.66 -4.18 -17.65
N PRO A 25 -10.72 -4.87 -16.97
CA PRO A 25 -11.03 -5.70 -15.82
C PRO A 25 -11.55 -4.87 -14.64
N ARG A 26 -12.49 -5.43 -13.87
CA ARG A 26 -12.91 -4.88 -12.58
C ARG A 26 -12.06 -5.54 -11.50
N LEU A 27 -11.24 -4.73 -10.80
CA LEU A 27 -10.25 -5.20 -9.85
C LEU A 27 -10.86 -5.33 -8.45
N ALA A 28 -10.83 -6.51 -7.88
CA ALA A 28 -11.07 -6.76 -6.46
C ALA A 28 -9.83 -6.39 -5.62
N LEU A 29 -9.98 -6.35 -4.28
CA LEU A 29 -8.85 -6.14 -3.38
C LEU A 29 -7.81 -7.26 -3.57
N PRO A 30 -6.54 -6.93 -3.92
CA PRO A 30 -5.55 -7.93 -4.31
C PRO A 30 -4.77 -8.54 -3.13
N ILE A 31 -5.23 -8.34 -1.90
CA ILE A 31 -4.53 -8.74 -0.68
C ILE A 31 -5.52 -9.11 0.42
N ALA A 32 -5.23 -10.15 1.19
CA ALA A 32 -6.07 -10.64 2.29
C ALA A 32 -5.78 -9.87 3.58
N CYS A 33 -6.20 -8.61 3.66
CA CYS A 33 -6.07 -7.76 4.83
C CYS A 33 -7.25 -6.78 4.92
N THR A 34 -7.31 -6.05 6.02
CA THR A 34 -8.31 -4.99 6.26
C THR A 34 -7.65 -3.62 6.10
N PRO A 35 -7.77 -2.96 4.91
CA PRO A 35 -7.14 -1.66 4.68
C PRO A 35 -7.53 -0.61 5.71
N GLY A 36 -6.50 0.07 6.25
CA GLY A 36 -6.67 1.04 7.34
C GLY A 36 -6.61 0.44 8.75
N THR A 37 -6.45 -0.88 8.86
CA THR A 37 -6.33 -1.62 10.14
C THR A 37 -5.01 -2.38 10.23
N ASP A 38 -4.78 -3.34 9.35
CA ASP A 38 -3.60 -4.20 9.33
C ASP A 38 -2.77 -4.09 8.05
N CYS A 39 -3.27 -3.34 7.06
CA CYS A 39 -2.54 -2.90 5.89
C CYS A 39 -3.00 -1.49 5.45
N PHE A 40 -2.15 -0.82 4.69
CA PHE A 40 -2.37 0.58 4.30
C PHE A 40 -1.93 0.82 2.87
N LEU A 41 -2.74 1.54 2.08
CA LEU A 41 -2.30 2.05 0.80
C LEU A 41 -1.26 3.15 1.05
N GLN A 42 -0.05 2.94 0.55
CA GLN A 42 1.07 3.86 0.76
C GLN A 42 1.37 4.67 -0.48
N ASN A 43 1.51 4.03 -1.66
CA ASN A 43 1.84 4.75 -2.88
C ASN A 43 0.86 4.40 -4.00
N HIS A 44 0.56 5.40 -4.82
CA HIS A 44 -0.17 5.31 -6.07
C HIS A 44 0.81 5.33 -7.26
N VAL A 45 0.30 5.09 -8.46
CA VAL A 45 1.06 5.30 -9.71
C VAL A 45 1.47 6.77 -9.80
N ASP A 46 2.69 7.02 -10.23
CA ASP A 46 3.14 8.35 -10.60
C ASP A 46 2.52 8.76 -11.93
N ARG A 47 1.87 9.91 -11.94
CA ARG A 47 1.18 10.47 -13.09
C ARG A 47 1.83 11.74 -13.62
N ASP A 48 2.84 12.25 -12.93
CA ASP A 48 3.61 13.38 -13.44
C ASP A 48 4.56 12.88 -14.53
N PRO A 49 4.54 13.47 -15.73
CA PRO A 49 5.46 13.07 -16.80
C PRO A 49 6.84 13.74 -16.69
N GLY A 50 7.02 14.65 -15.73
CA GLY A 50 8.25 15.40 -15.49
C GLY A 50 9.11 14.76 -14.39
N PRO A 51 10.07 15.49 -13.83
CA PRO A 51 10.95 15.00 -12.78
C PRO A 51 10.32 15.08 -11.36
N GLU A 52 9.10 15.58 -11.27
CA GLU A 52 8.32 15.64 -10.03
C GLU A 52 7.42 14.40 -9.94
N ALA A 53 6.92 14.10 -8.76
CA ALA A 53 6.01 12.97 -8.59
C ALA A 53 4.62 13.45 -8.17
N GLY A 54 3.58 12.89 -8.82
CA GLY A 54 2.19 13.25 -8.57
C GLY A 54 1.22 12.07 -8.65
N ASP A 55 0.44 11.83 -7.59
CA ASP A 55 -0.62 10.83 -7.61
C ASP A 55 -1.88 11.32 -8.35
N PHE A 56 -2.87 10.45 -8.55
CA PHE A 56 -4.12 10.76 -9.27
C PHE A 56 -4.94 11.91 -8.64
N ARG A 57 -4.69 12.26 -7.37
CA ARG A 57 -5.30 13.39 -6.64
C ARG A 57 -4.43 14.65 -6.63
N CYS A 58 -3.38 14.71 -7.46
CA CYS A 58 -2.35 15.75 -7.45
C CYS A 58 -1.66 15.87 -6.09
N GLY A 59 -1.53 14.78 -5.37
CA GLY A 59 -0.88 14.69 -4.09
C GLY A 59 0.49 14.03 -4.19
N ALA A 60 1.15 13.87 -3.04
CA ALA A 60 2.49 13.31 -2.93
C ALA A 60 2.47 11.88 -2.34
N GLN A 61 1.37 11.12 -2.54
CA GLN A 61 1.33 9.71 -2.14
C GLN A 61 1.85 8.81 -3.27
N THR A 62 3.02 9.15 -3.75
CA THR A 62 3.77 8.45 -4.78
C THR A 62 5.23 8.92 -4.76
N TYR A 63 6.07 8.41 -5.65
CA TYR A 63 7.43 8.87 -5.91
C TYR A 63 7.75 8.75 -7.40
N GLU A 64 8.76 9.49 -7.85
CA GLU A 64 9.19 9.57 -9.26
C GLU A 64 9.33 8.19 -9.91
N GLY A 65 8.61 7.99 -11.01
CA GLY A 65 8.64 6.77 -11.81
C GLY A 65 7.91 5.58 -11.17
N HIS A 66 7.09 5.75 -10.12
CA HIS A 66 6.36 4.65 -9.50
C HIS A 66 5.26 4.11 -10.41
N THR A 67 5.29 2.80 -10.71
CA THR A 67 4.44 2.16 -11.73
C THR A 67 3.31 1.31 -11.17
N GLY A 68 3.00 1.40 -9.88
CA GLY A 68 1.99 0.53 -9.27
C GLY A 68 1.23 1.13 -8.09
N THR A 69 0.48 0.27 -7.45
CA THR A 69 -0.25 0.53 -6.21
C THR A 69 0.42 -0.26 -5.09
N ASP A 70 0.96 0.43 -4.08
CA ASP A 70 1.63 -0.20 -2.95
C ASP A 70 0.67 -0.34 -1.77
N ILE A 71 0.36 -1.58 -1.39
CA ILE A 71 -0.41 -1.90 -0.18
C ILE A 71 0.54 -2.49 0.86
N ARG A 72 0.91 -1.66 1.82
CA ARG A 72 1.91 -1.95 2.86
C ARG A 72 1.31 -2.68 4.05
N LEU A 73 2.03 -3.68 4.57
CA LEU A 73 1.75 -4.27 5.89
C LEU A 73 2.25 -3.36 7.02
N VAL A 74 1.68 -3.55 8.19
CA VAL A 74 2.05 -2.73 9.37
C VAL A 74 3.51 -2.89 9.81
N ASN A 75 4.11 -4.08 9.59
CA ASN A 75 5.50 -4.38 9.91
C ASN A 75 5.91 -5.77 9.38
N ASP A 76 7.18 -6.14 9.55
CA ASP A 76 7.73 -7.42 9.13
C ASP A 76 7.16 -8.62 9.92
N ALA A 77 6.81 -8.42 11.19
CA ALA A 77 6.13 -9.48 11.96
C ALA A 77 4.76 -9.84 11.36
N ALA A 78 4.04 -8.90 10.73
CA ALA A 78 2.81 -9.19 9.99
C ALA A 78 3.12 -10.03 8.74
N ARG A 79 4.19 -9.72 7.99
CA ARG A 79 4.67 -10.53 6.86
C ARG A 79 5.00 -11.97 7.29
N LEU A 80 5.73 -12.12 8.38
CA LEU A 80 6.15 -13.45 8.89
C LEU A 80 4.96 -14.31 9.32
N ARG A 81 3.85 -13.72 9.79
CA ARG A 81 2.59 -14.46 10.03
C ARG A 81 1.93 -14.95 8.74
N GLY A 82 2.27 -14.34 7.62
CA GLY A 82 1.73 -14.65 6.30
C GLY A 82 0.46 -13.85 5.99
N VAL A 83 0.50 -13.07 4.91
CA VAL A 83 -0.65 -12.35 4.35
C VAL A 83 -0.77 -12.75 2.89
N ASP A 84 -1.90 -13.31 2.49
CA ASP A 84 -2.09 -13.80 1.14
C ASP A 84 -2.25 -12.65 0.14
N VAL A 85 -1.59 -12.80 -1.01
CA VAL A 85 -1.81 -11.99 -2.22
C VAL A 85 -2.84 -12.71 -3.07
N LEU A 86 -3.82 -11.96 -3.55
CA LEU A 86 -4.97 -12.46 -4.26
C LEU A 86 -4.95 -12.00 -5.72
N ALA A 87 -5.45 -12.82 -6.64
CA ALA A 87 -5.72 -12.38 -8.01
C ALA A 87 -6.73 -11.24 -8.00
N ALA A 88 -6.35 -10.07 -8.54
CA ALA A 88 -7.20 -8.87 -8.54
C ALA A 88 -8.44 -9.02 -9.45
N ALA A 89 -8.34 -9.83 -10.51
CA ALA A 89 -9.41 -10.13 -11.44
C ALA A 89 -9.25 -11.56 -11.99
N PRO A 90 -10.29 -12.16 -12.61
CA PRO A 90 -10.14 -13.45 -13.30
C PRO A 90 -9.17 -13.33 -14.46
N GLY A 91 -8.42 -14.41 -14.75
CA GLY A 91 -7.51 -14.43 -15.88
C GLY A 91 -6.58 -15.64 -15.88
N ARG A 92 -5.61 -15.62 -16.77
CA ARG A 92 -4.63 -16.69 -16.96
C ARG A 92 -3.25 -16.23 -16.49
N VAL A 93 -2.57 -17.02 -15.68
CA VAL A 93 -1.16 -16.78 -15.30
C VAL A 93 -0.28 -16.94 -16.54
N VAL A 94 0.41 -15.88 -16.95
CA VAL A 94 1.26 -15.88 -18.16
C VAL A 94 2.76 -15.85 -17.85
N ARG A 95 3.16 -15.31 -16.71
CA ARG A 95 4.55 -15.27 -16.25
C ARG A 95 4.60 -15.33 -14.73
N LEU A 96 5.67 -15.90 -14.20
CA LEU A 96 6.02 -15.84 -12.78
C LEU A 96 7.54 -15.92 -12.59
N ARG A 97 8.00 -15.41 -11.46
CA ARG A 97 9.34 -15.62 -10.93
C ARG A 97 9.23 -15.95 -9.45
N ASP A 98 10.00 -16.97 -9.00
CA ASP A 98 10.16 -17.32 -7.60
C ASP A 98 11.64 -17.64 -7.34
N GLY A 99 12.07 -17.51 -6.07
CA GLY A 99 13.45 -17.84 -5.66
C GLY A 99 14.29 -16.64 -5.20
N GLU A 100 13.87 -15.38 -5.50
CA GLU A 100 14.53 -14.18 -4.98
C GLU A 100 14.39 -14.11 -3.46
N PRO A 101 15.45 -13.72 -2.71
CA PRO A 101 15.42 -13.70 -1.25
C PRO A 101 14.54 -12.56 -0.71
N ASP A 102 13.92 -12.81 0.46
CA ASP A 102 13.15 -11.81 1.21
C ASP A 102 14.07 -10.95 2.08
N ILE A 103 14.80 -10.03 1.46
CA ILE A 103 15.79 -9.15 2.10
C ILE A 103 15.53 -7.71 1.69
N SER A 104 15.31 -6.82 2.67
CA SER A 104 15.21 -5.38 2.41
C SER A 104 16.47 -4.85 1.73
N VAL A 105 16.31 -4.01 0.70
CA VAL A 105 17.46 -3.35 0.04
C VAL A 105 18.26 -2.43 0.97
N LYS A 106 17.70 -2.10 2.14
CA LYS A 106 18.39 -1.34 3.20
C LYS A 106 19.15 -2.24 4.19
N ALA A 107 18.99 -3.55 4.09
CA ALA A 107 19.70 -4.46 4.98
C ALA A 107 21.20 -4.48 4.64
N PRO A 108 22.10 -4.53 5.65
CA PRO A 108 23.51 -4.71 5.39
C PRO A 108 23.78 -5.97 4.57
N GLY A 109 24.52 -5.86 3.47
CA GLY A 109 24.84 -7.00 2.61
C GLY A 109 23.68 -7.45 1.69
N ALA A 110 22.65 -6.64 1.52
CA ALA A 110 21.57 -6.93 0.57
C ALA A 110 22.13 -7.16 -0.84
N PRO A 111 21.67 -8.19 -1.57
CA PRO A 111 22.13 -8.45 -2.93
C PRO A 111 21.65 -7.37 -3.89
N PRO A 112 22.39 -7.11 -5.00
CA PRO A 112 21.93 -6.19 -6.03
C PRO A 112 20.66 -6.72 -6.70
N VAL A 113 19.73 -5.81 -6.99
CA VAL A 113 18.41 -6.15 -7.55
C VAL A 113 18.17 -5.65 -8.97
N ALA A 114 19.19 -5.06 -9.61
CA ALA A 114 19.09 -4.53 -10.97
C ALA A 114 18.56 -5.59 -11.96
N GLY A 115 17.50 -5.25 -12.71
CA GLY A 115 16.77 -6.16 -13.61
C GLY A 115 15.88 -7.18 -12.89
N ARG A 116 15.82 -7.11 -11.55
CA ARG A 116 14.99 -7.98 -10.69
C ARG A 116 14.21 -7.20 -9.65
N GLU A 117 13.90 -5.94 -9.95
CA GLU A 117 13.26 -4.99 -9.03
C GLU A 117 11.93 -5.51 -8.47
N CYS A 118 11.14 -6.23 -9.29
CA CYS A 118 9.90 -6.89 -8.85
C CYS A 118 10.12 -8.01 -7.82
N GLY A 119 11.35 -8.57 -7.74
CA GLY A 119 11.61 -9.76 -6.92
C GLY A 119 10.82 -10.97 -7.41
N ASN A 120 10.21 -11.71 -6.51
CA ASN A 120 9.24 -12.75 -6.84
C ASN A 120 7.93 -12.11 -7.26
N GLY A 121 7.32 -12.61 -8.33
CA GLY A 121 6.14 -11.99 -8.90
C GLY A 121 5.31 -12.94 -9.74
N VAL A 122 4.04 -12.56 -9.97
CA VAL A 122 3.07 -13.25 -10.81
C VAL A 122 2.44 -12.24 -11.75
N VAL A 123 2.34 -12.58 -13.05
CA VAL A 123 1.61 -11.81 -14.06
C VAL A 123 0.40 -12.59 -14.52
N ILE A 124 -0.76 -11.94 -14.48
CA ILE A 124 -2.04 -12.50 -14.91
C ILE A 124 -2.55 -11.68 -16.10
N ASP A 125 -2.83 -12.35 -17.22
CA ASP A 125 -3.52 -11.80 -18.38
C ASP A 125 -5.04 -11.91 -18.17
N HIS A 126 -5.73 -10.78 -18.33
CA HIS A 126 -7.19 -10.66 -18.19
C HIS A 126 -7.91 -10.57 -19.54
N GLY A 127 -7.17 -10.75 -20.66
CA GLY A 127 -7.67 -10.54 -22.01
C GLY A 127 -7.64 -9.07 -22.45
N GLY A 128 -7.79 -8.83 -23.78
CA GLY A 128 -7.79 -7.48 -24.34
C GLY A 128 -6.50 -6.67 -24.12
N GLY A 129 -5.40 -7.33 -23.86
CA GLY A 129 -4.11 -6.69 -23.54
C GLY A 129 -4.01 -6.18 -22.10
N TRP A 130 -4.96 -6.50 -21.23
CA TRP A 130 -4.91 -6.14 -19.82
C TRP A 130 -4.14 -7.17 -19.01
N GLU A 131 -3.16 -6.71 -18.25
CA GLU A 131 -2.39 -7.54 -17.32
C GLU A 131 -2.35 -6.91 -15.93
N THR A 132 -2.30 -7.74 -14.88
CA THR A 132 -1.84 -7.35 -13.56
C THR A 132 -0.55 -8.06 -13.22
N GLN A 133 0.37 -7.35 -12.56
CA GLN A 133 1.60 -7.91 -12.01
C GLN A 133 1.67 -7.64 -10.53
N SER A 134 1.75 -8.71 -9.74
CA SER A 134 2.00 -8.68 -8.30
C SER A 134 3.48 -8.92 -8.03
N CYS A 135 4.13 -8.00 -7.30
CA CYS A 135 5.57 -8.02 -7.00
C CYS A 135 5.85 -8.12 -5.52
N HIS A 136 7.14 -8.29 -5.17
CA HIS A 136 7.68 -8.42 -3.81
C HIS A 136 7.09 -9.59 -3.02
N LEU A 137 6.74 -10.66 -3.73
CA LEU A 137 6.14 -11.85 -3.14
C LEU A 137 7.18 -12.62 -2.31
N ALA A 138 6.71 -13.33 -1.29
CA ALA A 138 7.56 -14.14 -0.43
C ALA A 138 8.15 -15.33 -1.20
N ARG A 139 9.44 -15.60 -0.99
CA ARG A 139 10.15 -16.72 -1.62
C ARG A 139 9.47 -18.05 -1.31
N GLY A 140 9.21 -18.85 -2.35
CA GLY A 140 8.59 -20.17 -2.23
C GLY A 140 7.11 -20.14 -1.85
N SER A 141 6.44 -18.96 -1.93
CA SER A 141 5.03 -18.83 -1.57
C SER A 141 4.06 -18.88 -2.74
N ILE A 142 4.55 -18.91 -3.97
CA ILE A 142 3.71 -18.90 -5.18
C ILE A 142 2.96 -20.23 -5.27
N ARG A 143 1.60 -20.14 -5.42
CA ARG A 143 0.67 -21.28 -5.40
C ARG A 143 0.05 -21.57 -6.77
N VAL A 144 0.50 -20.86 -7.80
CA VAL A 144 -0.03 -20.97 -9.17
C VAL A 144 1.10 -21.29 -10.15
N ARG A 145 0.74 -21.74 -11.34
CA ARG A 145 1.69 -22.05 -12.43
C ARG A 145 1.30 -21.35 -13.71
N VAL A 146 2.25 -21.15 -14.60
CA VAL A 146 2.02 -20.59 -15.94
C VAL A 146 0.98 -21.44 -16.66
N GLY A 147 0.03 -20.78 -17.34
CA GLY A 147 -1.10 -21.39 -18.02
C GLY A 147 -2.33 -21.66 -17.14
N GLN A 148 -2.23 -21.50 -15.81
CA GLN A 148 -3.36 -21.72 -14.91
C GLN A 148 -4.36 -20.56 -14.99
N GLU A 149 -5.67 -20.90 -15.08
CA GLU A 149 -6.75 -19.96 -14.88
C GLU A 149 -6.94 -19.69 -13.39
N VAL A 150 -7.20 -18.43 -13.05
CA VAL A 150 -7.46 -17.99 -11.67
C VAL A 150 -8.75 -17.15 -11.62
N ALA A 151 -9.48 -17.28 -10.53
CA ALA A 151 -10.62 -16.42 -10.23
C ALA A 151 -10.20 -15.17 -9.43
N ALA A 152 -11.00 -14.09 -9.52
CA ALA A 152 -10.80 -12.94 -8.63
C ALA A 152 -10.88 -13.38 -7.15
N GLY A 153 -9.97 -12.86 -6.31
CA GLY A 153 -9.89 -13.21 -4.90
C GLY A 153 -9.20 -14.56 -4.61
N GLN A 154 -8.78 -15.31 -5.63
CA GLN A 154 -8.04 -16.55 -5.42
C GLN A 154 -6.63 -16.25 -4.87
N PRO A 155 -6.17 -16.92 -3.77
CA PRO A 155 -4.81 -16.79 -3.27
C PRO A 155 -3.78 -17.29 -4.29
N ILE A 156 -2.81 -16.42 -4.65
CA ILE A 156 -1.76 -16.73 -5.63
C ILE A 156 -0.37 -16.83 -5.03
N ALA A 157 -0.12 -16.11 -3.90
CA ALA A 157 1.14 -16.09 -3.19
C ALA A 157 0.96 -15.48 -1.80
N ARG A 158 2.08 -15.12 -1.13
CA ARG A 158 2.09 -14.29 0.08
C ARG A 158 2.92 -13.03 -0.12
N VAL A 159 2.59 -11.97 0.63
CA VAL A 159 3.42 -10.76 0.71
C VAL A 159 4.80 -11.11 1.25
N GLY A 160 5.84 -10.66 0.55
CA GLY A 160 7.23 -10.88 0.89
C GLY A 160 8.02 -9.58 1.08
N LEU A 161 9.32 -9.71 0.83
CA LEU A 161 10.29 -8.63 0.92
C LEU A 161 11.37 -8.81 -0.16
N SER A 162 11.02 -9.41 -1.30
CA SER A 162 11.94 -9.71 -2.40
C SER A 162 12.02 -8.56 -3.41
N GLY A 163 13.18 -8.38 -4.05
CA GLY A 163 13.40 -7.35 -5.05
C GLY A 163 13.69 -5.97 -4.45
N ASN A 164 13.37 -4.89 -5.18
CA ASN A 164 13.67 -3.51 -4.78
C ASN A 164 12.63 -2.98 -3.77
N THR A 165 12.70 -3.42 -2.54
CA THR A 165 11.78 -2.98 -1.49
C THR A 165 12.49 -2.80 -0.14
N GLU A 166 12.03 -1.81 0.64
CA GLU A 166 12.54 -1.49 1.98
C GLU A 166 11.70 -2.11 3.11
N TYR A 167 10.42 -2.40 2.84
CA TYR A 167 9.42 -2.85 3.81
C TYR A 167 8.40 -3.79 3.14
N PRO A 168 7.73 -4.67 3.90
CA PRO A 168 6.79 -5.63 3.33
C PRO A 168 5.54 -4.95 2.78
N HIS A 169 5.30 -5.12 1.49
CA HIS A 169 4.11 -4.63 0.78
C HIS A 169 3.81 -5.48 -0.44
N LEU A 170 2.59 -5.40 -0.93
CA LEU A 170 2.23 -5.80 -2.28
C LEU A 170 2.38 -4.58 -3.19
N HIS A 171 3.20 -4.69 -4.23
CA HIS A 171 3.21 -3.77 -5.36
C HIS A 171 2.39 -4.36 -6.49
N LEU A 172 1.28 -3.73 -6.86
CA LEU A 172 0.41 -4.15 -7.96
C LEU A 172 0.54 -3.18 -9.14
N THR A 173 1.10 -3.64 -10.25
CA THR A 173 1.08 -2.91 -11.53
C THR A 173 -0.08 -3.39 -12.38
N VAL A 174 -0.83 -2.45 -12.99
CA VAL A 174 -1.82 -2.72 -14.03
C VAL A 174 -1.29 -2.23 -15.36
N ARG A 175 -1.43 -3.03 -16.42
CA ARG A 175 -1.01 -2.65 -17.77
C ARG A 175 -2.10 -2.89 -18.79
N GLN A 176 -2.07 -2.08 -19.85
CA GLN A 176 -2.78 -2.33 -21.10
C GLN A 176 -1.76 -2.29 -22.24
N GLY A 177 -1.44 -3.43 -22.80
CA GLY A 177 -0.28 -3.61 -23.67
C GLY A 177 1.01 -3.28 -22.92
N THR A 178 1.79 -2.32 -23.42
CA THR A 178 3.03 -1.86 -22.78
C THR A 178 2.84 -0.71 -21.81
N ARG A 179 1.65 -0.11 -21.78
CA ARG A 179 1.37 1.09 -20.98
C ARG A 179 0.98 0.71 -19.55
N THR A 180 1.64 1.30 -18.56
CA THR A 180 1.18 1.31 -17.17
C THR A 180 -0.11 2.11 -17.04
N VAL A 181 -1.08 1.57 -16.31
CA VAL A 181 -2.39 2.19 -16.08
C VAL A 181 -2.55 2.41 -14.58
N ASP A 182 -2.90 3.63 -14.20
CA ASP A 182 -3.31 3.92 -12.83
C ASP A 182 -4.73 3.37 -12.60
N PRO A 183 -4.92 2.37 -11.73
CA PRO A 183 -6.22 1.78 -11.52
C PRO A 183 -7.24 2.71 -10.83
N PHE A 184 -6.79 3.83 -10.26
CA PHE A 184 -7.65 4.84 -9.64
C PHE A 184 -8.14 5.90 -10.66
N LEU A 185 -7.38 6.14 -11.73
CA LEU A 185 -7.71 7.06 -12.81
C LEU A 185 -7.17 6.51 -14.13
N PRO A 186 -7.84 5.51 -14.77
CA PRO A 186 -7.29 4.74 -15.89
C PRO A 186 -7.16 5.52 -17.21
N ASP A 187 -7.81 6.69 -17.34
CA ASP A 187 -7.68 7.52 -18.52
C ASP A 187 -6.25 8.08 -18.66
N ALA A 188 -5.59 7.71 -19.75
CA ALA A 188 -4.22 8.12 -20.02
C ALA A 188 -4.06 9.62 -20.27
N GLY A 189 -5.10 10.27 -20.81
CA GLY A 189 -5.11 11.71 -21.11
C GLY A 189 -5.59 12.57 -19.94
N ALA A 190 -6.14 11.96 -18.88
CA ALA A 190 -6.62 12.71 -17.73
C ALA A 190 -5.44 13.22 -16.88
N ALA A 191 -5.35 14.51 -16.68
CA ALA A 191 -4.51 15.07 -15.64
C ALA A 191 -4.99 14.58 -14.26
N CYS A 192 -4.14 14.65 -13.24
CA CYS A 192 -4.56 14.41 -11.87
C CYS A 192 -5.70 15.36 -11.49
N SER A 193 -6.58 14.96 -10.58
CA SER A 193 -7.68 15.79 -10.10
C SER A 193 -7.90 15.65 -8.62
N ALA A 194 -7.82 16.74 -7.86
CA ALA A 194 -8.11 16.74 -6.43
C ALA A 194 -9.53 16.24 -6.09
N ARG A 195 -10.43 16.18 -7.08
CA ARG A 195 -11.82 15.70 -6.95
C ARG A 195 -12.03 14.29 -7.50
N ALA A 196 -11.00 13.62 -8.07
CA ALA A 196 -11.14 12.26 -8.55
C ALA A 196 -11.63 11.36 -7.42
N ASP A 197 -12.66 10.54 -7.65
CA ASP A 197 -13.22 9.62 -6.66
C ASP A 197 -12.32 8.39 -6.43
N GLY A 198 -11.46 8.09 -7.41
CA GLY A 198 -10.55 6.95 -7.34
C GLY A 198 -11.23 5.60 -7.56
N SER A 199 -12.47 5.58 -8.07
CA SER A 199 -13.18 4.31 -8.36
C SER A 199 -12.54 3.55 -9.53
N GLY A 200 -12.19 4.24 -10.61
CA GLY A 200 -11.43 3.73 -11.75
C GLY A 200 -11.76 2.30 -12.17
N LEU A 201 -10.75 1.42 -12.13
CA LEU A 201 -10.89 0.00 -12.42
C LEU A 201 -11.34 -0.83 -11.22
N TRP A 202 -11.35 -0.28 -10.02
CA TRP A 202 -11.70 -1.02 -8.81
C TRP A 202 -13.19 -1.40 -8.75
N THR A 203 -13.50 -2.54 -8.16
CA THR A 203 -14.86 -2.82 -7.69
C THR A 203 -15.25 -1.81 -6.61
N SER A 204 -16.54 -1.55 -6.41
CA SER A 204 -16.99 -0.60 -5.39
C SER A 204 -16.47 -0.92 -3.99
N ALA A 205 -16.39 -2.21 -3.63
CA ALA A 205 -15.85 -2.66 -2.35
C ALA A 205 -14.34 -2.38 -2.24
N ALA A 206 -13.56 -2.64 -3.29
CA ALA A 206 -12.13 -2.36 -3.30
C ALA A 206 -11.83 -0.86 -3.29
N ALA A 207 -12.58 -0.06 -4.07
CA ALA A 207 -12.46 1.40 -4.07
C ALA A 207 -12.74 2.01 -2.69
N ALA A 208 -13.78 1.55 -2.00
CA ALA A 208 -14.08 1.98 -0.63
C ALA A 208 -12.99 1.58 0.37
N ALA A 209 -12.45 0.35 0.27
CA ALA A 209 -11.38 -0.14 1.12
C ALA A 209 -10.05 0.62 0.91
N LEU A 210 -9.74 0.97 -0.34
CA LEU A 210 -8.53 1.69 -0.76
C LEU A 210 -8.74 3.21 -0.88
N ALA A 211 -9.78 3.75 -0.25
CA ALA A 211 -10.10 5.18 -0.33
C ALA A 211 -8.89 6.07 0.02
N TYR A 212 -8.68 7.12 -0.78
CA TYR A 212 -7.59 8.08 -0.61
C TYR A 212 -7.65 8.77 0.75
N ARG A 213 -6.53 8.84 1.46
CA ARG A 213 -6.42 9.42 2.81
C ARG A 213 -5.55 10.69 2.80
N PRO A 214 -6.12 11.88 2.60
CA PRO A 214 -5.35 13.13 2.44
C PRO A 214 -4.59 13.55 3.70
N GLY A 215 -4.97 13.02 4.86
CA GLY A 215 -4.30 13.25 6.16
C GLY A 215 -3.16 12.26 6.45
N GLY A 216 -2.90 11.31 5.55
CA GLY A 216 -2.04 10.17 5.84
C GLY A 216 -2.71 9.11 6.72
N ALA A 217 -1.92 8.26 7.33
CA ALA A 217 -2.42 7.22 8.24
C ALA A 217 -1.44 6.92 9.38
N VAL A 218 -1.98 6.44 10.51
CA VAL A 218 -1.16 5.86 11.59
C VAL A 218 -0.91 4.40 11.25
N LEU A 219 0.33 4.08 10.92
CA LEU A 219 0.76 2.71 10.60
C LEU A 219 0.95 1.86 11.87
N ASN A 220 1.65 2.42 12.86
CA ASN A 220 1.85 1.78 14.16
C ASN A 220 1.70 2.81 15.29
N ALA A 221 1.18 2.35 16.41
CA ALA A 221 1.14 3.11 17.66
C ALA A 221 1.30 2.15 18.83
N GLY A 222 2.01 2.56 19.87
CA GLY A 222 2.23 1.72 21.03
C GLY A 222 3.07 2.36 22.12
N PHE A 223 3.41 1.53 23.09
CA PHE A 223 4.28 1.90 24.21
C PHE A 223 5.51 1.01 24.24
N ALA A 224 6.62 1.57 24.69
CA ALA A 224 7.92 0.91 24.80
C ALA A 224 8.52 1.12 26.21
N ASP A 225 9.35 0.19 26.64
CA ASP A 225 10.10 0.26 27.89
C ASP A 225 11.45 0.96 27.78
N GLY A 226 11.78 1.46 26.60
CA GLY A 226 13.07 2.10 26.30
C GLY A 226 13.10 2.77 24.92
N PRO A 227 14.30 2.89 24.32
CA PRO A 227 14.49 3.57 23.03
C PRO A 227 13.66 2.98 21.90
N VAL A 228 13.09 3.84 21.06
CA VAL A 228 12.28 3.49 19.90
C VAL A 228 12.97 3.99 18.63
N ASP A 229 13.09 3.10 17.64
CA ASP A 229 13.58 3.40 16.30
C ASP A 229 12.75 2.67 15.22
N ASN A 230 12.95 3.03 13.96
CA ASN A 230 12.21 2.44 12.85
C ASN A 230 12.45 0.94 12.70
N ALA A 231 13.68 0.45 12.95
CA ALA A 231 14.02 -0.96 12.80
C ALA A 231 13.26 -1.83 13.81
N ARG A 232 13.20 -1.40 15.07
CA ARG A 232 12.43 -2.08 16.13
C ARG A 232 10.94 -2.09 15.83
N VAL A 233 10.39 -0.96 15.39
CA VAL A 233 8.96 -0.87 15.02
C VAL A 233 8.67 -1.76 13.81
N GLU A 234 9.57 -1.81 12.81
CA GLU A 234 9.43 -2.69 11.65
C GLU A 234 9.53 -4.17 12.02
N ALA A 235 10.40 -4.54 12.94
CA ALA A 235 10.54 -5.94 13.40
C ALA A 235 9.33 -6.47 14.20
N GLY A 236 8.36 -5.62 14.53
CA GLY A 236 7.15 -6.03 15.28
C GLY A 236 6.84 -5.19 16.50
N GLY A 237 7.69 -4.21 16.79
CA GLY A 237 7.58 -3.27 17.90
C GLY A 237 8.58 -3.54 19.03
N PRO A 238 8.89 -2.49 19.81
CA PRO A 238 9.70 -2.63 21.01
C PRO A 238 8.97 -3.40 22.11
N PRO A 239 9.69 -3.90 23.13
CA PRO A 239 9.09 -4.57 24.29
C PRO A 239 8.05 -3.69 24.97
N ARG A 240 6.93 -4.31 25.38
CA ARG A 240 5.85 -3.63 26.09
C ARG A 240 6.29 -3.29 27.53
N PRO A 241 6.10 -2.05 28.00
CA PRO A 241 6.50 -1.67 29.36
C PRO A 241 5.64 -2.32 30.43
N GLY A 242 6.25 -2.57 31.58
CA GLY A 242 5.64 -2.96 32.84
C GLY A 242 5.98 -1.94 33.93
N ARG A 243 5.46 -2.16 35.15
CA ARG A 243 5.65 -1.24 36.28
C ARG A 243 7.12 -1.03 36.68
N ALA A 244 7.96 -2.02 36.47
CA ALA A 244 9.41 -1.95 36.76
C ALA A 244 10.26 -1.51 35.57
N SER A 245 9.67 -1.24 34.41
CA SER A 245 10.42 -0.86 33.21
C SER A 245 11.20 0.44 33.40
N PRO A 246 12.43 0.55 32.86
CA PRO A 246 13.32 1.71 33.08
C PRO A 246 12.81 2.99 32.46
N ALA A 247 11.87 2.90 31.53
CA ALA A 247 11.23 4.04 30.88
C ALA A 247 9.79 3.68 30.48
N LEU A 248 8.99 4.71 30.25
CA LEU A 248 7.70 4.62 29.57
C LEU A 248 7.73 5.57 28.37
N VAL A 249 7.68 5.03 27.17
CA VAL A 249 7.75 5.77 25.91
C VAL A 249 6.49 5.45 25.09
N ALA A 250 5.73 6.47 24.73
CA ALA A 250 4.70 6.36 23.70
C ALA A 250 5.31 6.65 22.33
N TYR A 251 4.93 5.90 21.30
CA TYR A 251 5.40 6.12 19.93
C TYR A 251 4.28 5.97 18.90
N VAL A 252 4.44 6.69 17.80
CA VAL A 252 3.60 6.58 16.61
C VAL A 252 4.47 6.63 15.36
N ARG A 253 4.26 5.67 14.45
CA ARG A 253 4.78 5.72 13.09
C ARG A 253 3.61 5.99 12.14
N ALA A 254 3.64 7.15 11.50
CA ALA A 254 2.65 7.57 10.52
C ALA A 254 3.24 7.54 9.11
N ILE A 255 2.37 7.45 8.10
CA ILE A 255 2.73 7.47 6.67
C ILE A 255 1.98 8.58 5.95
N ASN A 256 2.56 9.03 4.81
CA ASN A 256 1.95 9.99 3.88
C ASN A 256 1.61 11.35 4.52
N LEU A 257 2.48 11.85 5.39
CA LEU A 257 2.38 13.19 5.92
C LEU A 257 2.85 14.22 4.89
N LYS A 258 2.21 15.39 4.83
CA LYS A 258 2.56 16.46 3.90
C LYS A 258 3.58 17.44 4.50
N GLY A 259 4.30 18.14 3.63
CA GLY A 259 5.06 19.31 4.05
C GLY A 259 4.16 20.32 4.77
N GLY A 260 4.67 20.93 5.83
CA GLY A 260 3.92 21.83 6.70
C GLY A 260 3.08 21.15 7.80
N ASP A 261 2.88 19.84 7.76
CA ASP A 261 2.22 19.09 8.85
C ASP A 261 3.04 19.18 10.15
N ARG A 262 2.34 19.27 11.28
CA ARG A 262 2.95 19.28 12.62
C ARG A 262 2.45 18.08 13.43
N PRO A 263 3.21 17.00 13.52
CA PRO A 263 2.92 15.88 14.42
C PRO A 263 3.06 16.29 15.89
N VAL A 264 2.06 15.94 16.69
CA VAL A 264 2.03 16.17 18.15
C VAL A 264 1.73 14.85 18.84
N LEU A 265 2.50 14.50 19.87
CA LEU A 265 2.27 13.31 20.70
C LEU A 265 2.36 13.71 22.18
N THR A 266 1.32 13.38 22.93
CA THR A 266 1.25 13.66 24.37
C THR A 266 1.07 12.34 25.13
N LEU A 267 1.87 12.14 26.17
CA LEU A 267 1.76 11.03 27.12
C LEU A 267 1.21 11.55 28.45
N THR A 268 0.12 10.98 28.91
CA THR A 268 -0.58 11.34 30.16
C THR A 268 -0.58 10.17 31.14
N GLY A 269 -0.33 10.44 32.40
CA GLY A 269 -0.33 9.47 33.50
C GLY A 269 -1.71 9.15 34.05
N PRO A 270 -1.81 8.18 35.00
CA PRO A 270 -3.08 7.76 35.57
C PRO A 270 -3.75 8.84 36.41
N ASP A 271 -3.01 9.84 36.89
CA ASP A 271 -3.50 11.03 37.63
C ASP A 271 -3.99 12.16 36.68
N GLY A 272 -4.02 11.91 35.39
CA GLY A 272 -4.41 12.90 34.37
C GLY A 272 -3.32 13.94 34.03
N LYS A 273 -2.15 13.90 34.67
CA LYS A 273 -1.06 14.85 34.38
C LYS A 273 -0.31 14.43 33.13
N VAL A 274 0.10 15.44 32.35
CA VAL A 274 0.99 15.23 31.20
C VAL A 274 2.40 14.86 31.72
N LEU A 275 2.83 13.67 31.36
CA LEU A 275 4.17 13.16 31.69
C LEU A 275 5.24 13.66 30.72
N ALA A 276 4.87 13.71 29.43
CA ALA A 276 5.75 14.15 28.36
C ALA A 276 4.94 14.57 27.13
N ARG A 277 5.46 15.53 26.35
CA ARG A 277 4.85 16.01 25.11
C ARG A 277 5.95 16.30 24.09
N SER A 278 5.73 15.88 22.86
CA SER A 278 6.51 16.24 21.69
C SER A 278 5.60 16.96 20.70
N GLU A 279 6.07 18.08 20.20
CA GLU A 279 5.44 18.81 19.09
C GLU A 279 6.55 19.12 18.08
N SER A 280 6.43 18.52 16.89
CA SER A 280 7.41 18.73 15.83
C SER A 280 7.25 20.12 15.22
N ALA A 281 8.36 20.73 14.77
CA ALA A 281 8.28 21.83 13.81
C ALA A 281 7.50 21.39 12.57
N PRO A 282 6.92 22.31 11.78
CA PRO A 282 6.33 21.97 10.50
C PRO A 282 7.31 21.15 9.66
N LEU A 283 6.83 20.04 9.09
CA LEU A 283 7.68 19.18 8.24
C LEU A 283 8.19 19.98 7.03
N ASP A 284 9.46 19.87 6.74
CA ASP A 284 10.15 20.57 5.63
C ASP A 284 9.62 20.15 4.24
N ARG A 285 9.15 18.90 4.13
CA ARG A 285 8.60 18.30 2.92
C ARG A 285 7.66 17.15 3.28
N SER A 286 6.95 16.60 2.30
CA SER A 286 6.16 15.37 2.46
C SER A 286 7.05 14.21 2.91
N LYS A 287 6.53 13.40 3.82
CA LYS A 287 7.21 12.24 4.40
C LYS A 287 6.40 10.97 4.10
N ALA A 288 6.99 10.06 3.35
CA ALA A 288 6.42 8.74 3.12
C ALA A 288 6.23 7.98 4.46
N GLN A 289 7.13 8.22 5.42
CA GLN A 289 7.06 7.68 6.78
C GLN A 289 7.64 8.68 7.79
N TRP A 290 7.02 8.76 8.97
CA TRP A 290 7.47 9.59 10.08
C TRP A 290 7.27 8.87 11.41
N LEU A 291 8.33 8.75 12.20
CA LEU A 291 8.29 8.20 13.55
C LEU A 291 8.41 9.34 14.56
N VAL A 292 7.47 9.44 15.48
CA VAL A 292 7.53 10.31 16.64
C VAL A 292 7.39 9.48 17.91
N TYR A 293 8.13 9.86 18.94
CA TYR A 293 8.03 9.24 20.25
C TYR A 293 8.26 10.27 21.35
N VAL A 294 7.72 9.99 22.53
CA VAL A 294 7.85 10.82 23.72
C VAL A 294 7.81 9.92 24.95
N GLY A 295 8.61 10.20 25.94
CA GLY A 295 8.66 9.35 27.13
C GLY A 295 9.36 9.97 28.31
N LYS A 296 9.39 9.21 29.40
CA LYS A 296 10.02 9.59 30.66
C LYS A 296 10.73 8.38 31.26
N ARG A 297 11.79 8.63 32.00
CA ARG A 297 12.45 7.62 32.83
C ARG A 297 11.58 7.30 34.04
N THR A 298 11.69 6.08 34.53
CA THR A 298 10.96 5.59 35.69
C THR A 298 11.20 6.48 36.91
N PRO A 299 10.13 6.94 37.58
CA PRO A 299 10.26 7.66 38.83
C PRO A 299 10.72 6.73 39.97
N PRO A 300 11.25 7.28 41.07
CA PRO A 300 11.47 6.51 42.31
C PRO A 300 10.19 5.76 42.72
N GLY A 301 10.30 4.46 43.02
CA GLY A 301 9.17 3.63 43.36
C GLY A 301 8.46 2.95 42.17
N GLY A 302 8.95 3.14 40.96
CA GLY A 302 8.37 2.54 39.76
C GLY A 302 7.17 3.32 39.17
N TRP A 303 6.57 2.78 38.13
CA TRP A 303 5.39 3.38 37.48
C TRP A 303 4.14 3.15 38.34
N PRO A 304 3.39 4.19 38.73
CA PRO A 304 2.11 4.03 39.42
C PRO A 304 1.16 3.11 38.66
N PRO A 305 0.36 2.29 39.34
CA PRO A 305 -0.68 1.49 38.68
C PRO A 305 -1.77 2.40 38.12
N GLY A 306 -2.34 2.02 36.98
CA GLY A 306 -3.45 2.74 36.38
C GLY A 306 -3.37 2.82 34.85
N LEU A 307 -4.18 3.72 34.29
CA LEU A 307 -4.31 3.91 32.86
C LEU A 307 -3.42 5.06 32.38
N TYR A 308 -2.45 4.73 31.55
CA TYR A 308 -1.62 5.68 30.80
C TYR A 308 -2.22 5.89 29.43
N ARG A 309 -2.29 7.12 28.97
CA ARG A 309 -2.90 7.49 27.70
C ARG A 309 -1.90 8.22 26.81
N ALA A 310 -1.91 7.87 25.53
CA ALA A 310 -1.21 8.61 24.50
C ALA A 310 -2.20 9.18 23.49
N ASP A 311 -2.10 10.49 23.26
CA ASP A 311 -2.88 11.22 22.26
C ASP A 311 -1.91 11.72 21.17
N TYR A 312 -2.14 11.26 19.94
CA TYR A 312 -1.43 11.67 18.73
C TYR A 312 -2.34 12.48 17.84
N ALA A 313 -1.82 13.57 17.29
CA ALA A 313 -2.48 14.34 16.25
C ALA A 313 -1.47 14.87 15.23
N VAL A 314 -1.90 15.01 13.98
CA VAL A 314 -1.21 15.78 12.96
C VAL A 314 -2.01 17.03 12.68
N LEU A 315 -1.40 18.19 12.87
CA LEU A 315 -2.03 19.49 12.63
C LEU A 315 -1.57 20.02 11.26
N ARG A 316 -2.52 20.37 10.41
CA ARG A 316 -2.33 21.07 9.14
C ARG A 316 -3.11 22.36 9.20
N ASN A 317 -2.44 23.51 9.03
CA ASN A 317 -3.07 24.84 9.22
C ASN A 317 -3.79 24.95 10.58
N ASN A 318 -3.17 24.41 11.64
CA ASN A 318 -3.70 24.35 13.02
C ASN A 318 -4.98 23.51 13.19
N GLN A 319 -5.43 22.77 12.18
CA GLN A 319 -6.56 21.86 12.28
C GLN A 319 -6.08 20.39 12.29
N PRO A 320 -6.66 19.51 13.12
CA PRO A 320 -6.30 18.10 13.14
C PRO A 320 -6.78 17.41 11.85
N VAL A 321 -5.84 16.84 11.10
CA VAL A 321 -6.13 16.06 9.88
C VAL A 321 -5.96 14.55 10.10
N LEU A 322 -5.26 14.16 11.16
CA LEU A 322 -5.08 12.77 11.59
C LEU A 322 -5.02 12.76 13.11
N ALA A 323 -5.71 11.83 13.76
CA ALA A 323 -5.67 11.66 15.21
C ALA A 323 -5.72 10.18 15.58
N ARG A 324 -5.02 9.82 16.67
CA ARG A 324 -5.04 8.48 17.26
C ARG A 324 -4.88 8.57 18.76
N ARG A 325 -5.78 7.92 19.52
CA ARG A 325 -5.64 7.68 20.95
C ARG A 325 -5.38 6.21 21.20
N PHE A 326 -4.51 5.91 22.15
CA PHE A 326 -4.21 4.56 22.59
C PHE A 326 -3.78 4.54 24.05
N ASP A 327 -4.05 3.43 24.72
CA ASP A 327 -3.92 3.32 26.17
C ASP A 327 -3.03 2.13 26.56
N LEU A 328 -2.39 2.24 27.73
CA LEU A 328 -1.65 1.19 28.39
C LEU A 328 -2.10 1.13 29.86
N ARG A 329 -2.45 -0.05 30.34
CA ARG A 329 -2.68 -0.29 31.77
C ARG A 329 -1.42 -0.94 32.37
N LEU A 330 -0.89 -0.31 33.42
CA LEU A 330 0.19 -0.82 34.24
C LEU A 330 -0.32 -1.20 35.64
#